data_557c28641b9616a5b429972226b5ae71
#
_entry.id   557c28641b9616a5b429972226b5ae71
#
_cell.length_a   1.000
_cell.length_b   1.000
_cell.length_c   1.000
_cell.angle_alpha   90.00
_cell.angle_beta   90.00
_cell.angle_gamma   90.00
#
_symmetry.space_group_name_H-M   'P 1'
#
loop_
_entity.id
_entity.type
_entity.pdbx_description
1 polymer ?
#
loop_
_entity_poly.entity_id
_entity_poly.type
_entity_poly.pdbx_seq_one_letter_code
_entity_poly.pdbx_strand_id
1 'polypeptide(L)'
;MATNDVYLGNPNLKKAGTPIQFTQEQIEEWIKCKKDPIYFAMNYIKIISLDEGLVPFSMYDFQKEILRDFHENRFNIAKLPRQTGKSTTVVAYYYTMLSFTIVLILVSLQTRLPPLGSY
;
A
#
# COMPACT_ATOMS: atom_id res chain seq x y z
N MET A 1 10.17 -8.96 26.23
CA MET A 1 11.25 -9.40 25.50
C MET A 1 11.08 -10.41 24.36
N ALA A 2 10.66 -9.99 23.27
CA ALA A 2 10.33 -10.84 22.13
C ALA A 2 11.51 -11.05 21.18
N THR A 3 12.69 -11.32 21.70
CA THR A 3 13.87 -11.51 20.88
C THR A 3 13.82 -12.76 20.00
N ASN A 4 12.92 -13.69 20.32
CA ASN A 4 12.77 -14.91 19.55
C ASN A 4 11.83 -14.78 18.34
N ASP A 5 11.15 -13.65 18.21
CA ASP A 5 10.18 -13.42 17.12
C ASP A 5 10.81 -12.80 15.88
N VAL A 6 12.12 -12.52 15.93
CA VAL A 6 12.82 -11.90 14.81
C VAL A 6 13.76 -12.90 14.14
N TYR A 7 13.90 -12.78 12.82
CA TYR A 7 14.77 -13.66 12.04
C TYR A 7 16.21 -13.19 12.13
N LEU A 8 17.08 -14.07 12.60
CA LEU A 8 18.53 -13.83 12.75
C LEU A 8 18.86 -12.54 13.52
N GLY A 9 18.02 -12.16 14.48
CA GLY A 9 18.24 -10.95 15.29
C GLY A 9 17.92 -9.64 14.58
N ASN A 10 17.39 -9.67 13.37
CA ASN A 10 17.00 -8.47 12.64
C ASN A 10 15.62 -8.00 13.09
N PRO A 11 15.50 -6.81 13.74
CA PRO A 11 14.21 -6.35 14.25
C PRO A 11 13.17 -6.04 13.16
N ASN A 12 13.61 -5.90 11.91
CA ASN A 12 12.73 -5.62 10.79
C ASN A 12 12.15 -6.87 10.14
N LEU A 13 12.66 -8.05 10.51
CA LEU A 13 12.22 -9.33 9.93
C LEU A 13 11.65 -10.23 11.02
N LYS A 14 10.42 -10.68 10.84
CA LYS A 14 9.79 -11.66 11.72
C LYS A 14 10.05 -13.07 11.22
N LYS A 15 10.14 -14.02 12.14
CA LYS A 15 10.22 -15.44 11.80
C LYS A 15 8.94 -15.91 11.13
N ALA A 16 9.03 -16.92 10.28
CA ALA A 16 7.88 -17.57 9.68
C ALA A 16 6.96 -18.14 10.76
N GLY A 17 5.66 -17.99 10.59
CA GLY A 17 4.67 -18.52 11.54
C GLY A 17 4.45 -17.64 12.77
N THR A 18 5.13 -16.51 12.90
CA THR A 18 4.89 -15.58 14.00
C THR A 18 3.55 -14.90 13.82
N PRO A 19 2.63 -14.99 14.80
CA PRO A 19 1.34 -14.32 14.69
C PRO A 19 1.51 -12.81 14.79
N ILE A 20 0.83 -12.09 13.90
CA ILE A 20 0.78 -10.63 13.92
C ILE A 20 -0.58 -10.23 14.48
N GLN A 21 -0.55 -9.54 15.62
CA GLN A 21 -1.77 -9.01 16.20
C GLN A 21 -1.94 -7.55 15.80
N PHE A 22 -3.10 -7.23 15.24
CA PHE A 22 -3.44 -5.86 14.87
C PHE A 22 -4.35 -5.26 15.92
N THR A 23 -4.12 -4.00 16.27
CA THR A 23 -5.04 -3.26 17.12
C THR A 23 -6.28 -2.86 16.31
N GLN A 24 -7.37 -2.56 17.02
CA GLN A 24 -8.60 -2.10 16.37
C GLN A 24 -8.35 -0.84 15.53
N GLU A 25 -7.54 0.07 16.04
CA GLU A 25 -7.17 1.30 15.33
C GLU A 25 -6.43 1.02 14.03
N GLN A 26 -5.52 0.07 14.03
CA GLN A 26 -4.78 -0.34 12.83
C GLN A 26 -5.71 -0.93 11.78
N ILE A 27 -6.67 -1.74 12.19
CA ILE A 27 -7.65 -2.35 11.28
C ILE A 27 -8.54 -1.28 10.63
N GLU A 28 -9.03 -0.33 11.43
CA GLU A 28 -9.84 0.78 10.93
C GLU A 28 -9.06 1.65 9.94
N GLU A 29 -7.82 1.95 10.25
CA GLU A 29 -6.93 2.71 9.37
C GLU A 29 -6.69 1.97 8.05
N TRP A 30 -6.45 0.67 8.10
CA TRP A 30 -6.25 -0.16 6.92
C TRP A 30 -7.49 -0.17 6.02
N ILE A 31 -8.68 -0.28 6.60
CA ILE A 31 -9.94 -0.22 5.86
C ILE A 31 -10.12 1.13 5.18
N LYS A 32 -9.80 2.21 5.87
CA LYS A 32 -9.82 3.57 5.33
C LYS A 32 -8.91 3.71 4.12
N CYS A 33 -7.68 3.25 4.23
CA CYS A 33 -6.69 3.28 3.16
C CYS A 33 -7.15 2.47 1.94
N LYS A 34 -7.76 1.32 2.18
CA LYS A 34 -8.27 0.46 1.10
C LYS A 34 -9.41 1.11 0.32
N LYS A 35 -10.28 1.83 1.00
CA LYS A 35 -11.42 2.49 0.36
C LYS A 35 -11.04 3.74 -0.42
N ASP A 36 -10.03 4.46 0.06
CA ASP A 36 -9.63 5.74 -0.53
C ASP A 36 -8.15 5.72 -0.89
N PRO A 37 -7.80 5.55 -2.18
CA PRO A 37 -6.40 5.56 -2.61
C PRO A 37 -5.73 6.91 -2.42
N ILE A 38 -6.48 8.00 -2.43
CA ILE A 38 -5.97 9.34 -2.21
C ILE A 38 -5.48 9.49 -0.76
N TYR A 39 -6.29 9.04 0.18
CA TYR A 39 -5.95 9.04 1.60
C TYR A 39 -4.66 8.25 1.86
N PHE A 40 -4.58 7.05 1.30
CA PHE A 40 -3.38 6.23 1.42
C PHE A 40 -2.16 6.91 0.84
N ALA A 41 -2.26 7.45 -0.36
CA ALA A 41 -1.14 8.11 -1.04
C ALA A 41 -0.64 9.33 -0.27
N MET A 42 -1.55 10.16 0.24
CA MET A 42 -1.17 11.38 0.96
C MET A 42 -0.53 11.11 2.33
N ASN A 43 -0.92 10.03 2.99
CA ASN A 43 -0.45 9.74 4.35
C ASN A 43 0.71 8.77 4.42
N TYR A 44 0.83 7.84 3.47
CA TYR A 44 1.78 6.74 3.55
C TYR A 44 2.82 6.72 2.44
N ILE A 45 2.57 7.38 1.32
CA ILE A 45 3.55 7.45 0.24
C ILE A 45 4.39 8.70 0.41
N LYS A 46 5.70 8.52 0.27
CA LYS A 46 6.67 9.60 0.30
C LYS A 46 7.39 9.68 -1.03
N ILE A 47 7.71 10.88 -1.46
CA ILE A 47 8.45 11.14 -2.68
C ILE A 47 9.76 11.85 -2.36
N ILE A 48 10.70 11.76 -3.28
CA ILE A 48 11.99 12.46 -3.14
C ILE A 48 11.87 13.82 -3.83
N SER A 49 12.04 14.88 -3.05
CA SER A 49 12.16 16.25 -3.56
C SER A 49 13.63 16.61 -3.69
N LEU A 50 13.96 17.37 -4.71
CA LEU A 50 15.33 17.85 -4.93
C LEU A 50 15.77 18.82 -3.83
N ASP A 51 14.83 19.58 -3.28
CA ASP A 51 15.14 20.62 -2.28
C ASP A 51 15.04 20.10 -0.85
N GLU A 52 14.07 19.24 -0.56
CA GLU A 52 13.75 18.84 0.81
C GLU A 52 14.02 17.37 1.12
N GLY A 53 14.45 16.59 0.12
CA GLY A 53 14.69 15.16 0.28
C GLY A 53 13.38 14.36 0.32
N LEU A 54 13.25 13.46 1.28
CA LEU A 54 12.07 12.58 1.38
C LEU A 54 10.92 13.32 2.05
N VAL A 55 9.87 13.60 1.30
CA VAL A 55 8.70 14.37 1.75
C VAL A 55 7.40 13.59 1.53
N PRO A 56 6.33 13.84 2.30
CA PRO A 56 5.02 13.27 2.04
C PRO A 56 4.50 13.67 0.66
N PHE A 57 3.76 12.76 0.03
CA PHE A 57 3.20 13.01 -1.30
C PHE A 57 1.99 13.94 -1.19
N SER A 58 2.24 15.25 -1.31
CA SER A 58 1.19 16.25 -1.37
C SER A 58 0.72 16.40 -2.82
N MET A 59 -0.47 15.88 -3.12
CA MET A 59 -0.99 15.85 -4.48
C MET A 59 -1.67 17.15 -4.89
N TYR A 60 -1.47 17.54 -6.14
CA TYR A 60 -2.28 18.57 -6.77
C TYR A 60 -3.69 18.06 -7.06
N ASP A 61 -4.63 18.96 -7.28
CA ASP A 61 -6.03 18.59 -7.50
C ASP A 61 -6.22 17.69 -8.72
N PHE A 62 -5.51 17.94 -9.81
CA PHE A 62 -5.58 17.10 -11.00
C PHE A 62 -5.04 15.68 -10.75
N GLN A 63 -4.06 15.52 -9.88
CA GLN A 63 -3.54 14.21 -9.50
C GLN A 63 -4.57 13.42 -8.70
N LYS A 64 -5.30 14.09 -7.83
CA LYS A 64 -6.41 13.47 -7.08
C LYS A 64 -7.53 13.01 -8.01
N GLU A 65 -7.87 13.81 -9.01
CA GLU A 65 -8.85 13.42 -10.02
C GLU A 65 -8.41 12.19 -10.81
N ILE A 66 -7.15 12.14 -11.21
CA ILE A 66 -6.59 10.98 -11.93
C ILE A 66 -6.70 9.72 -11.07
N LEU A 67 -6.34 9.80 -9.80
CA LEU A 67 -6.45 8.65 -8.91
C LEU A 67 -7.88 8.18 -8.73
N ARG A 68 -8.82 9.09 -8.61
CA ARG A 68 -10.25 8.74 -8.54
C ARG A 68 -10.71 8.05 -9.81
N ASP A 69 -10.34 8.58 -10.97
CA ASP A 69 -10.72 8.01 -12.25
C ASP A 69 -10.13 6.61 -12.44
N PHE A 70 -8.88 6.39 -12.04
CA PHE A 70 -8.26 5.07 -12.08
C PHE A 70 -8.95 4.07 -11.15
N HIS A 71 -9.41 4.54 -10.02
CA HIS A 71 -10.07 3.70 -9.03
C HIS A 71 -11.51 3.32 -9.44
N GLU A 72 -12.23 4.26 -10.04
CA GLU A 72 -13.64 4.11 -10.38
C GLU A 72 -13.86 3.49 -11.77
N ASN A 73 -12.92 3.69 -12.71
CA ASN A 73 -13.08 3.28 -14.09
C ASN A 73 -11.99 2.28 -14.50
N ARG A 74 -12.38 1.31 -15.31
CA ARG A 74 -11.46 0.30 -15.82
C ARG A 74 -10.52 0.85 -16.89
N PHE A 75 -11.04 1.72 -17.77
CA PHE A 75 -10.28 2.31 -18.87
C PHE A 75 -10.22 3.82 -18.68
N ASN A 76 -9.01 4.35 -18.77
CA ASN A 76 -8.77 5.78 -18.55
C ASN A 76 -7.79 6.32 -19.59
N ILE A 77 -8.08 7.52 -20.09
CA ILE A 77 -7.18 8.26 -20.97
C ILE A 77 -6.95 9.63 -20.34
N ALA A 78 -5.68 9.95 -20.07
CA ALA A 78 -5.32 11.24 -19.50
C ALA A 78 -4.27 11.92 -20.40
N LYS A 79 -4.58 13.13 -20.84
CA LYS A 79 -3.65 13.95 -21.62
C LYS A 79 -3.07 15.02 -20.72
N LEU A 80 -1.76 14.92 -20.44
CA LEU A 80 -1.08 15.79 -19.50
C LEU A 80 0.22 16.31 -20.12
N PRO A 81 0.63 17.56 -19.81
CA PRO A 81 1.92 18.07 -20.24
C PRO A 81 3.08 17.31 -19.58
N ARG A 82 4.29 17.51 -20.10
CA ARG A 82 5.49 16.92 -19.52
C ARG A 82 5.79 17.51 -18.14
N GLN A 83 6.44 16.71 -17.28
CA GLN A 83 6.92 17.15 -15.96
C GLN A 83 5.81 17.65 -15.01
N THR A 84 4.62 17.06 -15.13
CA THR A 84 3.49 17.39 -14.24
C THR A 84 3.31 16.41 -13.09
N GLY A 85 4.25 15.48 -12.88
CA GLY A 85 4.12 14.47 -11.85
C GLY A 85 3.18 13.32 -12.20
N LYS A 86 2.85 13.16 -13.50
CA LYS A 86 1.95 12.09 -13.95
C LYS A 86 2.50 10.69 -13.69
N SER A 87 3.79 10.48 -13.91
CA SER A 87 4.43 9.19 -13.63
C SER A 87 4.42 8.87 -12.17
N THR A 88 4.67 9.83 -11.31
CA THR A 88 4.60 9.67 -9.84
C THR A 88 3.19 9.29 -9.40
N THR A 89 2.17 9.92 -9.98
CA THR A 89 0.76 9.61 -9.69
C THR A 89 0.40 8.18 -10.11
N VAL A 90 0.82 7.76 -11.29
CA VAL A 90 0.58 6.39 -11.78
C VAL A 90 1.26 5.35 -10.90
N VAL A 91 2.52 5.58 -10.53
CA VAL A 91 3.28 4.70 -9.65
C VAL A 91 2.62 4.62 -8.27
N ALA A 92 2.16 5.74 -7.73
CA ALA A 92 1.46 5.78 -6.45
C ALA A 92 0.18 4.93 -6.48
N TYR A 93 -0.58 5.02 -7.57
CA TYR A 93 -1.77 4.20 -7.75
C TYR A 93 -1.45 2.71 -7.84
N TYR A 94 -0.45 2.34 -8.64
CA TYR A 94 -0.01 0.95 -8.73
C TYR A 94 0.47 0.41 -7.38
N TYR A 95 1.20 1.21 -6.63
CA TYR A 95 1.66 0.81 -5.31
C TYR A 95 0.47 0.54 -4.38
N THR A 96 -0.53 1.40 -4.41
CA THR A 96 -1.77 1.22 -3.63
C THR A 96 -2.48 -0.07 -4.02
N MET A 97 -2.67 -0.29 -5.31
CA MET A 97 -3.33 -1.50 -5.82
C MET A 97 -2.56 -2.76 -5.44
N LEU A 98 -1.25 -2.78 -5.64
CA LEU A 98 -0.43 -3.94 -5.32
C LEU A 98 -0.48 -4.25 -3.82
N SER A 99 -0.40 -3.25 -2.97
CA SER A 99 -0.43 -3.45 -1.52
C SER A 99 -1.71 -4.13 -1.06
N PHE A 100 -2.87 -3.69 -1.54
CA PHE A 100 -4.15 -4.24 -1.11
C PHE A 100 -4.55 -5.51 -1.88
N THR A 101 -4.23 -5.60 -3.17
CA THR A 101 -4.54 -6.78 -4.00
C THR A 101 -3.71 -7.99 -3.59
N ILE A 102 -2.43 -7.81 -3.35
CA ILE A 102 -1.54 -8.90 -2.90
C ILE A 102 -2.02 -9.47 -1.57
N VAL A 103 -2.39 -8.62 -0.62
CA VAL A 103 -2.93 -9.07 0.66
C VAL A 103 -4.19 -9.92 0.46
N LEU A 104 -5.11 -9.49 -0.40
CA LEU A 104 -6.32 -10.26 -0.71
C LEU A 104 -6.01 -11.60 -1.34
N ILE A 105 -5.06 -11.66 -2.27
CA ILE A 105 -4.64 -12.91 -2.92
C ILE A 105 -4.02 -13.85 -1.89
N LEU A 106 -3.14 -13.36 -1.03
CA LEU A 106 -2.51 -14.18 0.00
C LEU A 106 -3.54 -14.76 0.98
N VAL A 107 -4.50 -13.95 1.41
CA VAL A 107 -5.58 -14.40 2.29
C VAL A 107 -6.43 -15.46 1.59
N SER A 108 -6.78 -15.25 0.33
CA SER A 108 -7.55 -16.22 -0.45
C SER A 108 -6.82 -17.54 -0.63
N LEU A 109 -5.51 -17.51 -0.89
CA LEU A 109 -4.70 -18.71 -0.99
C LEU A 109 -4.63 -19.45 0.34
N GLN A 110 -4.47 -18.73 1.44
CA GLN A 110 -4.40 -19.33 2.77
C GLN A 110 -5.71 -20.02 3.15
N THR A 111 -6.85 -19.47 2.78
CA THR A 111 -8.15 -20.10 3.06
C THR A 111 -8.44 -21.31 2.18
N ARG A 112 -7.83 -21.41 1.01
CA ARG A 112 -7.98 -22.55 0.09
C ARG A 112 -7.03 -23.70 0.38
N LEU A 113 -5.88 -23.40 0.97
CA LEU A 113 -4.90 -24.42 1.31
C LEU A 113 -5.27 -25.07 2.65
N PRO A 114 -5.08 -26.41 2.79
CA PRO A 114 -5.28 -27.06 4.08
C PRO A 114 -4.25 -26.54 5.10
N PRO A 115 -4.57 -26.57 6.39
CA PRO A 115 -3.62 -26.18 7.43
C PRO A 115 -2.35 -27.03 7.36
N LEU A 116 -1.22 -26.43 7.68
CA LEU A 116 0.06 -27.14 7.76
C LEU A 116 -0.06 -28.29 8.76
N GLY A 117 0.30 -29.49 8.31
CA GLY A 117 0.21 -30.70 9.13
C GLY A 117 -1.03 -31.56 8.91
N SER A 118 -1.93 -31.18 8.00
CA SER A 118 -3.11 -31.98 7.65
C SER A 118 -2.88 -32.92 6.46
N TYR A 119 -1.66 -33.13 6.07
CA TYR A 119 -1.26 -34.09 5.05
C TYR A 119 -0.90 -35.44 5.65
#